data_7df81144542d499e1e9e65d06e77ec1b
#
_entry.id   7df81144542d499e1e9e65d06e77ec1b
#
_cell.length_a   1.000
_cell.length_b   1.000
_cell.length_c   1.000
_cell.angle_alpha   90.00
_cell.angle_beta   90.00
_cell.angle_gamma   90.00
#
_symmetry.space_group_name_H-M   'P 1'
#
loop_
_entity.id
_entity.type
_entity.pdbx_description
1 polymer ?
#
loop_
_entity_poly.entity_id
_entity_poly.type
_entity_poly.pdbx_seq_one_letter_code
_entity_poly.pdbx_strand_id
1 'polypeptide(L)'
;MKKILLASLIAVSSQFALADNAPQVDPAFAKIETLVKAKNFNEAYKELDKLAQTGNAQAIYDLGFLTQAGQGTTKNDAKALELFKQSADKGYPTANYLLGKTYISGGLGVKPDQKTAINYLEKAAKQGIEEANVDLAALYLGENKDASTKKALKLLDPLVKKGNPQAVHLRA
;
A
#
# COMPACT_ATOMS: atom_id res chain seq x y z
N MET A 1 5.65 -13.59 -17.36
CA MET A 1 5.86 -13.70 -15.89
C MET A 1 6.41 -12.37 -15.40
N LYS A 2 5.54 -11.50 -14.87
CA LYS A 2 5.96 -10.20 -14.35
C LYS A 2 6.71 -10.44 -13.03
N LYS A 3 8.01 -10.21 -13.03
CA LYS A 3 8.84 -10.16 -11.83
C LYS A 3 8.34 -8.97 -11.01
N ILE A 4 7.56 -9.23 -9.97
CA ILE A 4 7.26 -8.23 -8.95
C ILE A 4 8.59 -8.00 -8.23
N LEU A 5 9.23 -6.88 -8.55
CA LEU A 5 10.48 -6.48 -7.92
C LEU A 5 10.16 -6.12 -6.46
N LEU A 6 10.57 -6.96 -5.54
CA LEU A 6 10.63 -6.65 -4.10
C LEU A 6 11.45 -5.38 -3.80
N ALA A 7 12.20 -4.87 -4.78
CA ALA A 7 12.96 -3.63 -4.66
C ALA A 7 12.11 -2.38 -4.38
N SER A 8 10.81 -2.40 -4.68
CA SER A 8 9.91 -1.31 -4.33
C SER A 8 9.37 -1.38 -2.90
N LEU A 9 9.55 -2.51 -2.20
CA LEU A 9 9.09 -2.68 -0.83
C LEU A 9 9.88 -1.83 0.18
N ILE A 10 11.13 -1.54 -0.10
CA ILE A 10 12.06 -0.88 0.84
C ILE A 10 12.31 0.58 0.45
N ALA A 11 12.04 0.96 -0.79
CA ALA A 11 12.31 2.31 -1.29
C ALA A 11 11.30 3.39 -0.82
N VAL A 12 10.17 3.01 -0.24
CA VAL A 12 9.16 4.00 0.22
C VAL A 12 9.53 4.66 1.54
N SER A 13 10.45 4.05 2.32
CA SER A 13 10.89 4.63 3.61
C SER A 13 11.89 5.79 3.47
N SER A 14 12.47 6.03 2.28
CA SER A 14 13.50 7.07 2.10
C SER A 14 12.98 8.43 1.62
N GLN A 15 11.69 8.58 1.30
CA GLN A 15 11.13 9.85 0.80
C GLN A 15 10.48 10.74 1.87
N PHE A 16 10.43 10.30 3.13
CA PHE A 16 9.90 11.10 4.24
C PHE A 16 10.96 11.68 5.18
N ALA A 17 12.22 11.80 4.73
CA ALA A 17 13.29 12.38 5.52
C ALA A 17 13.41 13.89 5.27
N LEU A 18 12.52 14.69 5.85
CA LEU A 18 12.74 16.12 6.10
C LEU A 18 11.93 16.58 7.33
N ALA A 19 12.29 16.09 8.52
CA ALA A 19 12.12 16.74 9.81
C ALA A 19 12.88 15.91 10.86
N ASP A 20 13.44 16.53 11.86
CA ASP A 20 14.23 15.95 12.96
C ASP A 20 13.51 14.91 13.85
N ASN A 21 12.44 14.29 13.34
CA ASN A 21 11.67 13.19 13.92
C ASN A 21 11.34 12.13 12.88
N ALA A 22 12.31 11.76 12.03
CA ALA A 22 12.12 10.59 11.16
C ALA A 22 11.82 9.37 12.05
N PRO A 23 10.73 8.59 11.76
CA PRO A 23 10.49 7.38 12.51
C PRO A 23 11.73 6.50 12.38
N GLN A 24 12.32 6.13 13.51
CA GLN A 24 13.49 5.27 13.58
C GLN A 24 13.13 3.95 12.89
N VAL A 25 13.72 3.71 11.73
CA VAL A 25 13.56 2.44 11.04
C VAL A 25 14.19 1.37 11.92
N ASP A 26 13.40 0.37 12.30
CA ASP A 26 13.92 -0.73 13.13
C ASP A 26 15.14 -1.37 12.43
N PRO A 27 16.29 -1.49 13.13
CA PRO A 27 17.50 -2.07 12.55
C PRO A 27 17.32 -3.48 11.94
N ALA A 28 16.28 -4.20 12.38
CA ALA A 28 15.92 -5.51 11.83
C ALA A 28 15.59 -5.44 10.33
N PHE A 29 15.04 -4.31 9.83
CA PHE A 29 14.74 -4.15 8.41
C PHE A 29 16.00 -4.14 7.53
N ALA A 30 17.12 -3.61 7.99
CA ALA A 30 18.39 -3.65 7.23
C ALA A 30 18.87 -5.10 7.04
N LYS A 31 18.74 -5.95 8.08
CA LYS A 31 19.03 -7.39 7.99
C LYS A 31 18.08 -8.07 7.01
N ILE A 32 16.78 -7.82 7.11
CA ILE A 32 15.75 -8.39 6.23
C ILE A 32 16.02 -8.00 4.77
N GLU A 33 16.34 -6.74 4.51
CA GLU A 33 16.69 -6.27 3.18
C GLU A 33 17.87 -7.03 2.58
N THR A 34 18.92 -7.24 3.37
CA THR A 34 20.10 -8.01 2.96
C THR A 34 19.72 -9.45 2.60
N LEU A 35 18.89 -10.09 3.43
CA LEU A 35 18.39 -11.44 3.20
C LEU A 35 17.55 -11.55 1.92
N VAL A 36 16.67 -10.58 1.68
CA VAL A 36 15.84 -10.51 0.47
C VAL A 36 16.70 -10.32 -0.78
N LYS A 37 17.69 -9.41 -0.75
CA LYS A 37 18.65 -9.20 -1.85
C LYS A 37 19.46 -10.45 -2.15
N ALA A 38 19.83 -11.21 -1.13
CA ALA A 38 20.51 -12.50 -1.25
C ALA A 38 19.58 -13.66 -1.65
N LYS A 39 18.27 -13.40 -1.83
CA LYS A 39 17.21 -14.40 -2.09
C LYS A 39 17.08 -15.47 -1.00
N ASN A 40 17.54 -15.17 0.22
CA ASN A 40 17.37 -16.01 1.38
C ASN A 40 16.00 -15.75 2.02
N PHE A 41 14.95 -16.14 1.30
CA PHE A 41 13.57 -15.82 1.69
C PHE A 41 13.11 -16.58 2.95
N ASN A 42 13.67 -17.78 3.23
CA ASN A 42 13.33 -18.53 4.43
C ASN A 42 13.73 -17.76 5.69
N GLU A 43 14.94 -17.23 5.73
CA GLU A 43 15.39 -16.42 6.87
C GLU A 43 14.72 -15.04 6.90
N ALA A 44 14.50 -14.42 5.73
CA ALA A 44 13.77 -13.16 5.64
C ALA A 44 12.34 -13.29 6.20
N TYR A 45 11.64 -14.37 5.86
CA TYR A 45 10.31 -14.66 6.38
C TYR A 45 10.32 -14.83 7.91
N LYS A 46 11.27 -15.56 8.46
CA LYS A 46 11.40 -15.75 9.92
C LYS A 46 11.67 -14.44 10.66
N GLU A 47 12.57 -13.61 10.13
CA GLU A 47 12.87 -12.31 10.74
C GLU A 47 11.67 -11.35 10.66
N LEU A 48 10.96 -11.32 9.53
CA LEU A 48 9.72 -10.57 9.39
C LEU A 48 8.62 -11.06 10.33
N ASP A 49 8.48 -12.39 10.48
CA ASP A 49 7.47 -12.95 11.38
C ASP A 49 7.74 -12.57 12.84
N LYS A 50 8.99 -12.62 13.29
CA LYS A 50 9.38 -12.14 14.62
C LYS A 50 9.01 -10.65 14.82
N LEU A 51 9.33 -9.82 13.84
CA LEU A 51 9.05 -8.40 13.92
C LEU A 51 7.54 -8.10 13.83
N ALA A 52 6.80 -8.86 13.02
CA ALA A 52 5.34 -8.78 12.92
C ALA A 52 4.66 -9.15 14.25
N GLN A 53 5.19 -10.13 14.98
CA GLN A 53 4.68 -10.52 16.29
C GLN A 53 4.81 -9.41 17.35
N THR A 54 5.72 -8.46 17.17
CA THR A 54 5.81 -7.25 18.03
C THR A 54 4.71 -6.23 17.73
N GLY A 55 3.91 -6.44 16.68
CA GLY A 55 2.88 -5.51 16.23
C GLY A 55 3.39 -4.47 15.22
N ASN A 56 4.61 -4.63 14.69
CA ASN A 56 5.14 -3.72 13.67
C ASN A 56 4.32 -3.82 12.38
N ALA A 57 3.59 -2.76 12.05
CA ALA A 57 2.65 -2.73 10.95
C ALA A 57 3.31 -2.93 9.57
N GLN A 58 4.51 -2.39 9.36
CA GLN A 58 5.28 -2.59 8.14
C GLN A 58 5.71 -4.05 8.00
N ALA A 59 6.22 -4.67 9.07
CA ALA A 59 6.63 -6.07 9.04
C ALA A 59 5.46 -7.01 8.72
N ILE A 60 4.28 -6.73 9.25
CA ILE A 60 3.04 -7.47 8.93
C ILE A 60 2.72 -7.35 7.43
N TYR A 61 2.84 -6.13 6.87
CA TYR A 61 2.64 -5.88 5.45
C TYR A 61 3.63 -6.64 4.58
N ASP A 62 4.92 -6.56 4.90
CA ASP A 62 5.99 -7.23 4.16
C ASP A 62 5.86 -8.76 4.23
N LEU A 63 5.45 -9.29 5.39
CA LEU A 63 5.13 -10.71 5.57
C LEU A 63 3.97 -11.14 4.66
N GLY A 64 2.97 -10.27 4.47
CA GLY A 64 1.87 -10.46 3.53
C GLY A 64 2.37 -10.65 2.09
N PHE A 65 3.34 -9.85 1.65
CA PHE A 65 3.94 -9.99 0.32
C PHE A 65 4.70 -11.28 0.14
N LEU A 66 5.53 -11.68 1.10
CA LEU A 66 6.24 -12.95 1.04
C LEU A 66 5.26 -14.14 1.01
N THR A 67 4.17 -14.04 1.76
CA THR A 67 3.11 -15.05 1.78
C THR A 67 2.36 -15.13 0.44
N GLN A 68 2.03 -13.98 -0.17
CA GLN A 68 1.40 -13.92 -1.48
C GLN A 68 2.32 -14.49 -2.58
N ALA A 69 3.60 -14.19 -2.49
CA ALA A 69 4.60 -14.66 -3.47
C ALA A 69 5.02 -16.12 -3.27
N GLY A 70 4.74 -16.71 -2.10
CA GLY A 70 5.26 -18.05 -1.73
C GLY A 70 6.76 -18.03 -1.50
N GLN A 71 7.31 -16.95 -0.96
CA GLN A 71 8.73 -16.76 -0.69
C GLN A 71 9.00 -16.99 0.80
N GLY A 72 9.78 -18.04 1.11
CA GLY A 72 10.04 -18.46 2.50
C GLY A 72 8.86 -19.14 3.19
N THR A 73 7.74 -19.29 2.50
CA THR A 73 6.53 -19.99 2.95
C THR A 73 5.73 -20.46 1.74
N THR A 74 4.72 -21.30 1.96
CA THR A 74 3.76 -21.69 0.92
C THR A 74 2.90 -20.49 0.52
N LYS A 75 2.72 -20.30 -0.79
CA LYS A 75 1.84 -19.26 -1.34
C LYS A 75 0.43 -19.40 -0.75
N ASN A 76 -0.10 -18.30 -0.22
CA ASN A 76 -1.44 -18.26 0.34
C ASN A 76 -2.05 -16.85 0.25
N ASP A 77 -2.92 -16.65 -0.74
CA ASP A 77 -3.55 -15.36 -1.00
C ASP A 77 -4.51 -14.95 0.12
N ALA A 78 -5.24 -15.90 0.71
CA ALA A 78 -6.15 -15.61 1.82
C ALA A 78 -5.41 -15.14 3.08
N LYS A 79 -4.29 -15.80 3.42
CA LYS A 79 -3.43 -15.38 4.54
C LYS A 79 -2.76 -14.04 4.25
N ALA A 80 -2.32 -13.80 3.02
CA ALA A 80 -1.75 -12.52 2.62
C ALA A 80 -2.76 -11.39 2.78
N LEU A 81 -4.00 -11.59 2.34
CA LEU A 81 -5.10 -10.62 2.52
C LEU A 81 -5.34 -10.30 4.00
N GLU A 82 -5.34 -11.31 4.87
CA GLU A 82 -5.48 -11.14 6.31
C GLU A 82 -4.35 -10.29 6.89
N LEU A 83 -3.09 -10.58 6.52
CA LEU A 83 -1.93 -9.81 6.95
C LEU A 83 -2.01 -8.34 6.47
N PHE A 84 -2.42 -8.09 5.23
CA PHE A 84 -2.61 -6.73 4.73
C PHE A 84 -3.70 -5.98 5.50
N LYS A 85 -4.81 -6.64 5.86
CA LYS A 85 -5.86 -6.06 6.71
C LYS A 85 -5.36 -5.74 8.10
N GLN A 86 -4.62 -6.66 8.73
CA GLN A 86 -4.00 -6.42 10.04
C GLN A 86 -3.04 -5.23 10.02
N SER A 87 -2.21 -5.11 8.99
CA SER A 87 -1.31 -3.98 8.80
C SER A 87 -2.07 -2.66 8.64
N ALA A 88 -3.14 -2.65 7.83
CA ALA A 88 -4.00 -1.49 7.64
C ALA A 88 -4.70 -1.06 8.94
N ASP A 89 -5.18 -2.02 9.74
CA ASP A 89 -5.82 -1.77 11.04
C ASP A 89 -4.83 -1.18 12.06
N LYS A 90 -3.55 -1.50 11.91
CA LYS A 90 -2.45 -0.88 12.69
C LYS A 90 -2.00 0.48 12.13
N GLY A 91 -2.67 0.99 11.11
CA GLY A 91 -2.45 2.32 10.57
C GLY A 91 -1.34 2.41 9.52
N TYR A 92 -0.89 1.31 8.91
CA TYR A 92 0.11 1.37 7.85
C TYR A 92 -0.49 1.92 6.55
N PRO A 93 -0.06 3.12 6.07
CA PRO A 93 -0.71 3.79 4.96
C PRO A 93 -0.71 2.97 3.66
N THR A 94 0.42 2.33 3.37
CA THR A 94 0.60 1.53 2.16
C THR A 94 -0.33 0.32 2.13
N ALA A 95 -0.64 -0.28 3.30
CA ALA A 95 -1.58 -1.38 3.39
C ALA A 95 -3.02 -0.93 3.06
N ASN A 96 -3.42 0.26 3.53
CA ASN A 96 -4.71 0.84 3.14
C ASN A 96 -4.78 1.10 1.63
N TYR A 97 -3.71 1.64 1.03
CA TYR A 97 -3.67 1.87 -0.41
C TYR A 97 -3.73 0.56 -1.21
N LEU A 98 -2.93 -0.44 -0.82
CA LEU A 98 -2.96 -1.77 -1.45
C LEU A 98 -4.35 -2.40 -1.41
N LEU A 99 -5.01 -2.38 -0.24
CA LEU A 99 -6.36 -2.92 -0.10
C LEU A 99 -7.37 -2.17 -0.96
N GLY A 100 -7.29 -0.85 -1.02
CA GLY A 100 -8.09 -0.04 -1.94
C GLY A 100 -7.95 -0.51 -3.39
N LYS A 101 -6.73 -0.68 -3.87
CA LYS A 101 -6.45 -1.20 -5.23
C LYS A 101 -6.96 -2.63 -5.41
N THR A 102 -6.79 -3.48 -4.39
CA THR A 102 -7.27 -4.87 -4.42
C THR A 102 -8.79 -4.93 -4.57
N TYR A 103 -9.54 -4.09 -3.87
CA TYR A 103 -10.99 -4.05 -4.01
C TYR A 103 -11.49 -3.32 -5.27
N ILE A 104 -10.67 -2.52 -5.95
CA ILE A 104 -11.00 -2.00 -7.30
C ILE A 104 -10.93 -3.13 -8.33
N SER A 105 -9.84 -3.88 -8.35
CA SER A 105 -9.57 -4.86 -9.41
C SER A 105 -10.12 -6.26 -9.14
N GLY A 106 -10.36 -6.59 -7.87
CA GLY A 106 -10.54 -7.96 -7.42
C GLY A 106 -9.19 -8.70 -7.43
N GLY A 107 -8.68 -9.05 -6.28
CA GLY A 107 -7.43 -9.80 -6.13
C GLY A 107 -7.41 -10.48 -4.78
N LEU A 108 -6.43 -11.36 -4.53
CA LEU A 108 -6.33 -12.09 -3.27
C LEU A 108 -7.62 -12.83 -2.87
N GLY A 109 -8.41 -13.28 -3.86
CA GLY A 109 -9.67 -13.99 -3.64
C GLY A 109 -10.86 -13.10 -3.31
N VAL A 110 -10.74 -11.76 -3.31
CA VAL A 110 -11.89 -10.87 -3.14
C VAL A 110 -12.52 -10.48 -4.47
N LYS A 111 -13.82 -10.22 -4.46
CA LYS A 111 -14.52 -9.64 -5.59
C LYS A 111 -14.36 -8.12 -5.60
N PRO A 112 -14.38 -7.47 -6.77
CA PRO A 112 -14.41 -6.01 -6.86
C PRO A 112 -15.56 -5.44 -6.02
N ASP A 113 -15.25 -4.45 -5.20
CA ASP A 113 -16.19 -3.72 -4.36
C ASP A 113 -15.77 -2.26 -4.23
N GLN A 114 -16.42 -1.40 -5.02
CA GLN A 114 -16.10 0.01 -5.08
C GLN A 114 -16.26 0.72 -3.73
N LYS A 115 -17.29 0.39 -2.96
CA LYS A 115 -17.54 1.01 -1.65
C LYS A 115 -16.42 0.70 -0.67
N THR A 116 -16.01 -0.56 -0.60
CA THR A 116 -14.88 -0.99 0.23
C THR A 116 -13.57 -0.37 -0.25
N ALA A 117 -13.35 -0.30 -1.57
CA ALA A 117 -12.18 0.35 -2.16
C ALA A 117 -12.08 1.83 -1.75
N ILE A 118 -13.17 2.59 -1.88
CA ILE A 118 -13.23 4.00 -1.48
C ILE A 118 -12.86 4.16 0.01
N ASN A 119 -13.40 3.33 0.89
CA ASN A 119 -13.11 3.40 2.32
C ASN A 119 -11.60 3.24 2.62
N TYR A 120 -10.94 2.26 2.01
CA TYR A 120 -9.50 2.06 2.18
C TYR A 120 -8.68 3.20 1.55
N LEU A 121 -9.06 3.66 0.36
CA LEU A 121 -8.38 4.77 -0.31
C LEU A 121 -8.52 6.09 0.46
N GLU A 122 -9.70 6.37 1.05
CA GLU A 122 -9.88 7.54 1.91
C GLU A 122 -8.96 7.52 3.14
N LYS A 123 -8.77 6.34 3.76
CA LYS A 123 -7.81 6.17 4.86
C LYS A 123 -6.38 6.45 4.38
N ALA A 124 -5.99 5.86 3.26
CA ALA A 124 -4.65 6.06 2.68
C ALA A 124 -4.40 7.53 2.32
N ALA A 125 -5.38 8.21 1.71
CA ALA A 125 -5.29 9.63 1.36
C ALA A 125 -5.12 10.52 2.59
N LYS A 126 -5.89 10.27 3.65
CA LYS A 126 -5.76 10.97 4.94
C LYS A 126 -4.40 10.76 5.60
N GLN A 127 -3.75 9.64 5.31
CA GLN A 127 -2.41 9.30 5.79
C GLN A 127 -1.28 9.81 4.87
N GLY A 128 -1.61 10.56 3.82
CA GLY A 128 -0.65 11.24 2.96
C GLY A 128 -0.27 10.50 1.67
N ILE A 129 -0.95 9.42 1.31
CA ILE A 129 -0.74 8.74 0.02
C ILE A 129 -1.41 9.56 -1.09
N GLU A 130 -0.62 10.31 -1.88
CA GLU A 130 -1.15 11.18 -2.95
C GLU A 130 -1.84 10.39 -4.07
N GLU A 131 -1.32 9.21 -4.40
CA GLU A 131 -1.89 8.31 -5.40
C GLU A 131 -3.33 7.88 -5.03
N ALA A 132 -3.62 7.77 -3.74
CA ALA A 132 -4.97 7.46 -3.28
C ALA A 132 -5.97 8.57 -3.61
N ASN A 133 -5.55 9.83 -3.61
CA ASN A 133 -6.41 10.95 -4.03
C ASN A 133 -6.74 10.87 -5.53
N VAL A 134 -5.77 10.47 -6.36
CA VAL A 134 -5.97 10.29 -7.81
C VAL A 134 -6.95 9.14 -8.07
N ASP A 135 -6.75 7.99 -7.41
CA ASP A 135 -7.64 6.83 -7.57
C ASP A 135 -9.06 7.13 -7.06
N LEU A 136 -9.20 7.82 -5.92
CA LEU A 136 -10.51 8.28 -5.42
C LEU A 136 -11.21 9.21 -6.42
N ALA A 137 -10.48 10.16 -6.97
CA ALA A 137 -11.04 11.09 -7.95
C ALA A 137 -11.53 10.34 -9.20
N ALA A 138 -10.77 9.37 -9.70
CA ALA A 138 -11.18 8.53 -10.82
C ALA A 138 -12.47 7.74 -10.51
N LEU A 139 -12.58 7.16 -9.31
CA LEU A 139 -13.78 6.45 -8.88
C LEU A 139 -14.99 7.38 -8.79
N TYR A 140 -14.82 8.56 -8.20
CA TYR A 140 -15.91 9.56 -8.09
C TYR A 140 -16.35 10.10 -9.44
N LEU A 141 -15.42 10.34 -10.38
CA LEU A 141 -15.77 10.74 -11.75
C LEU A 141 -16.56 9.65 -12.48
N GLY A 142 -16.21 8.38 -12.24
CA GLY A 142 -16.94 7.25 -12.82
C GLY A 142 -18.39 7.09 -12.35
N GLU A 143 -18.78 7.73 -11.24
CA GLU A 143 -20.16 7.72 -10.76
C GLU A 143 -21.12 8.60 -11.59
N ASN A 144 -20.60 9.53 -12.41
CA ASN A 144 -21.36 10.47 -13.24
C ASN A 144 -22.44 11.25 -12.47
N LYS A 145 -22.12 11.68 -11.24
CA LYS A 145 -22.98 12.47 -10.36
C LYS A 145 -22.34 13.80 -10.04
N ASP A 146 -23.08 14.91 -10.05
CA ASP A 146 -22.56 16.25 -9.75
C ASP A 146 -21.84 16.31 -8.39
N ALA A 147 -22.41 15.68 -7.36
CA ALA A 147 -21.81 15.64 -6.04
C ALA A 147 -20.47 14.91 -6.02
N SER A 148 -20.36 13.80 -6.75
CA SER A 148 -19.14 13.01 -6.88
C SER A 148 -18.09 13.74 -7.71
N THR A 149 -18.50 14.39 -8.79
CA THR A 149 -17.62 15.24 -9.60
C THR A 149 -17.00 16.36 -8.76
N LYS A 150 -17.80 17.05 -7.93
CA LYS A 150 -17.27 18.07 -7.01
C LYS A 150 -16.25 17.51 -6.03
N LYS A 151 -16.48 16.30 -5.49
CA LYS A 151 -15.50 15.63 -4.62
C LYS A 151 -14.20 15.33 -5.37
N ALA A 152 -14.31 14.78 -6.59
CA ALA A 152 -13.15 14.48 -7.41
C ALA A 152 -12.31 15.72 -7.69
N LEU A 153 -12.92 16.81 -8.12
CA LEU A 153 -12.22 18.06 -8.39
C LEU A 153 -11.50 18.60 -7.15
N LYS A 154 -12.14 18.53 -5.98
CA LYS A 154 -11.51 18.94 -4.71
C LYS A 154 -10.24 18.14 -4.38
N LEU A 155 -10.21 16.85 -4.73
CA LEU A 155 -9.04 15.98 -4.56
C LEU A 155 -7.94 16.29 -5.59
N LEU A 156 -8.34 16.58 -6.83
CA LEU A 156 -7.42 16.82 -7.95
C LEU A 156 -6.76 18.20 -7.91
N ASP A 157 -7.47 19.26 -7.48
CA ASP A 157 -6.99 20.63 -7.51
C ASP A 157 -5.60 20.85 -6.86
N PRO A 158 -5.32 20.34 -5.66
CA PRO A 158 -3.99 20.47 -5.06
C PRO A 158 -2.90 19.74 -5.85
N LEU A 159 -3.24 18.58 -6.43
CA LEU A 159 -2.30 17.75 -7.19
C LEU A 159 -1.99 18.36 -8.56
N VAL A 160 -3.00 18.94 -9.22
CA VAL A 160 -2.82 19.70 -10.46
C VAL A 160 -1.91 20.90 -10.24
N LYS A 161 -2.09 21.64 -9.14
CA LYS A 161 -1.21 22.77 -8.78
C LYS A 161 0.24 22.34 -8.55
N LYS A 162 0.46 21.11 -8.07
CA LYS A 162 1.80 20.50 -7.92
C LYS A 162 2.37 19.96 -9.25
N GLY A 163 1.59 19.95 -10.31
CA GLY A 163 1.99 19.40 -11.61
C GLY A 163 1.90 17.89 -11.73
N ASN A 164 1.10 17.22 -10.88
CA ASN A 164 0.90 15.78 -10.98
C ASN A 164 0.25 15.41 -12.32
N PRO A 165 0.91 14.62 -13.20
CA PRO A 165 0.45 14.40 -14.57
C PRO A 165 -0.86 13.60 -14.64
N GLN A 166 -1.09 12.69 -13.71
CA GLN A 166 -2.32 11.90 -13.66
C GLN A 166 -3.51 12.77 -13.24
N ALA A 167 -3.31 13.65 -12.26
CA ALA A 167 -4.34 14.58 -11.81
C ALA A 167 -4.70 15.58 -12.93
N VAL A 168 -3.70 16.08 -13.66
CA VAL A 168 -3.92 16.96 -14.82
C VAL A 168 -4.74 16.24 -15.88
N HIS A 169 -4.42 14.99 -16.20
CA HIS A 169 -5.15 14.19 -17.17
C HIS A 169 -6.61 13.93 -16.76
N LEU A 170 -6.85 13.59 -15.49
CA LEU A 170 -8.21 13.33 -15.00
C LEU A 170 -9.09 14.57 -14.94
N ARG A 171 -8.49 15.76 -14.84
CA ARG A 171 -9.22 17.02 -14.77
C ARG A 171 -9.61 17.59 -16.15
N ALA A 172 -8.89 17.19 -17.21
CA ALA A 172 -9.14 17.61 -18.58
C ALA A 172 -10.46 17.06 -19.12
#